data_20704f864e731245cd839e5cb623b9f4
#
_entry.id   20704f864e731245cd839e5cb623b9f4
#
_cell.length_a   1.000
_cell.length_b   1.000
_cell.length_c   1.000
_cell.angle_alpha   90.00
_cell.angle_beta   90.00
_cell.angle_gamma   90.00
#
_symmetry.space_group_name_H-M   'P 1'
#
loop_
_entity.id
_entity.type
_entity.pdbx_description
1 polymer ?
#
loop_
_entity_poly.entity_id
_entity_poly.type
_entity_poly.pdbx_seq_one_letter_code
_entity_poly.pdbx_strand_id
1 'polypeptide(L)'
;MSNVGLGRLGITIGLVAAVMGALGTAIGMIRNRPAMVQSSRTYAWAVFAGAVTAVIAMERALITRDFTVKYVAEHGSSKTPPLFNVATMWSALEGSILLWVILLSGYLASVAWRFRKRVDDHLVGWALVTMFGIATFFFLLLMGPANPFVATQVPPGFDGPGPNPLLQNHILVAFHPPLLYLGYVGFSVPFAFAVGALVTGRLGEGWLIETRRWTLLAWGALTGGIVLGAWWSYEVLGWGGYWGWDPVEIASFMPWLTATAFLHSVLVQERRGMLRVWNLALLCSTFALTIFGTFLTRSGVVNSVHAFSNGTVGPVLLGGFGLVVALSIGLIAWRGDLLRGEGRIDRAMSKEGALLANNILFAAFTFVMLLGTTFPLVVEALNRGTLSIGEPYFERMSGPIGLGLLGLMAIAPVLPWRSANPELLSKRLLWPAWCGAAALVLALLLGARGVQPLVAIGLAGFAGGTAIRHLILAVRRHGVRGLFGRASGGMVVHLGLVIVALAFTVSAAYSSNGQFTMSKGDTVKLSGHTLTYEGVTQRDLPQGMEYVMAVRIDDQVYEPTVTRYASTGQVIGTPSVKTGPARDIYLAVSAPPTESEPRITLRAIIQPGISWLWVGGLVMVLGTAMAAVPE
;
A
#
# COMPACT_ATOMS: atom_id res chain seq x y z
N MET A 1 -23.19 7.14 29.33
CA MET A 1 -23.56 6.67 27.99
C MET A 1 -22.80 5.39 27.74
N SER A 2 -23.43 4.32 27.25
CA SER A 2 -22.76 3.07 26.88
C SER A 2 -21.86 3.28 25.67
N ASN A 3 -20.85 2.42 25.49
CA ASN A 3 -19.96 2.48 24.32
C ASN A 3 -20.75 2.27 23.01
N VAL A 4 -21.75 1.38 23.01
CA VAL A 4 -22.68 1.21 21.89
C VAL A 4 -23.41 2.51 21.55
N GLY A 5 -23.99 3.18 22.57
CA GLY A 5 -24.73 4.44 22.37
C GLY A 5 -23.84 5.57 21.90
N LEU A 6 -22.63 5.71 22.48
CA LEU A 6 -21.66 6.73 22.08
C LEU A 6 -21.16 6.52 20.63
N GLY A 7 -20.85 5.28 20.26
CA GLY A 7 -20.39 4.94 18.92
C GLY A 7 -21.46 5.18 17.85
N ARG A 8 -22.71 4.74 18.11
CA ARG A 8 -23.84 5.01 17.21
C ARG A 8 -24.12 6.51 17.07
N LEU A 9 -24.02 7.28 18.15
CA LEU A 9 -24.15 8.74 18.09
C LEU A 9 -23.08 9.34 17.18
N GLY A 10 -21.81 8.93 17.33
CA GLY A 10 -20.72 9.39 16.48
C GLY A 10 -20.96 9.10 14.98
N ILE A 11 -21.38 7.87 14.65
CA ILE A 11 -21.72 7.48 13.27
C ILE A 11 -22.90 8.32 12.74
N THR A 12 -23.95 8.51 13.55
CA THR A 12 -25.13 9.29 13.15
C THR A 12 -24.77 10.75 12.90
N ILE A 13 -24.01 11.39 13.80
CA ILE A 13 -23.52 12.77 13.60
C ILE A 13 -22.72 12.87 12.32
N GLY A 14 -21.76 11.96 12.11
CA GLY A 14 -20.93 11.92 10.93
C GLY A 14 -21.74 11.77 9.63
N LEU A 15 -22.68 10.85 9.61
CA LEU A 15 -23.56 10.62 8.45
C LEU A 15 -24.43 11.84 8.14
N VAL A 16 -25.14 12.37 9.13
CA VAL A 16 -26.02 13.54 8.94
C VAL A 16 -25.20 14.73 8.46
N ALA A 17 -24.04 14.99 9.07
CA ALA A 17 -23.16 16.07 8.67
C ALA A 17 -22.59 15.87 7.24
N ALA A 18 -22.26 14.62 6.84
CA ALA A 18 -21.80 14.32 5.50
C ALA A 18 -22.90 14.57 4.44
N VAL A 19 -24.13 14.08 4.69
CA VAL A 19 -25.28 14.29 3.80
C VAL A 19 -25.60 15.81 3.69
N MET A 20 -25.73 16.48 4.82
CA MET A 20 -26.02 17.93 4.84
C MET A 20 -24.90 18.75 4.22
N GLY A 21 -23.64 18.36 4.43
CA GLY A 21 -22.47 18.97 3.79
C GLY A 21 -22.50 18.79 2.28
N ALA A 22 -22.81 17.59 1.77
CA ALA A 22 -22.94 17.34 0.34
C ALA A 22 -24.06 18.16 -0.29
N LEU A 23 -25.28 18.05 0.26
CA LEU A 23 -26.47 18.72 -0.28
C LEU A 23 -26.36 20.24 -0.15
N GLY A 24 -25.99 20.74 1.04
CA GLY A 24 -25.87 22.18 1.28
C GLY A 24 -24.82 22.84 0.41
N THR A 25 -23.65 22.20 0.25
CA THR A 25 -22.59 22.72 -0.62
C THR A 25 -23.02 22.66 -2.08
N ALA A 26 -23.60 21.54 -2.57
CA ALA A 26 -24.06 21.40 -3.95
C ALA A 26 -25.15 22.44 -4.30
N ILE A 27 -26.17 22.57 -3.44
CA ILE A 27 -27.24 23.56 -3.65
C ILE A 27 -26.68 25.00 -3.61
N GLY A 28 -25.76 25.27 -2.66
CA GLY A 28 -25.06 26.55 -2.56
C GLY A 28 -24.28 26.89 -3.83
N MET A 29 -23.57 25.91 -4.41
CA MET A 29 -22.84 26.07 -5.68
C MET A 29 -23.78 26.32 -6.87
N ILE A 30 -24.85 25.50 -7.01
CA ILE A 30 -25.79 25.61 -8.13
C ILE A 30 -26.58 26.93 -8.08
N ARG A 31 -26.95 27.38 -6.86
CA ARG A 31 -27.77 28.60 -6.66
C ARG A 31 -26.95 29.84 -6.36
N ASN A 32 -25.62 29.79 -6.48
CA ASN A 32 -24.71 30.86 -6.16
C ASN A 32 -24.96 31.51 -4.77
N ARG A 33 -25.12 30.67 -3.72
CA ARG A 33 -25.35 31.10 -2.34
C ARG A 33 -24.09 30.90 -1.49
N PRO A 34 -23.19 31.88 -1.35
CA PRO A 34 -21.91 31.75 -0.65
C PRO A 34 -22.03 31.25 0.79
N ALA A 35 -23.05 31.73 1.52
CA ALA A 35 -23.27 31.32 2.92
C ALA A 35 -23.50 29.80 3.06
N MET A 36 -24.22 29.18 2.12
CA MET A 36 -24.41 27.73 2.10
C MET A 36 -23.12 26.98 1.77
N VAL A 37 -22.31 27.51 0.87
CA VAL A 37 -21.01 26.90 0.54
C VAL A 37 -20.05 27.04 1.72
N GLN A 38 -20.03 28.17 2.40
CA GLN A 38 -19.19 28.39 3.59
C GLN A 38 -19.54 27.46 4.75
N SER A 39 -20.82 27.05 4.89
CA SER A 39 -21.21 26.08 5.91
C SER A 39 -20.59 24.69 5.73
N SER A 40 -20.07 24.37 4.54
CA SER A 40 -19.32 23.12 4.29
C SER A 40 -18.17 22.91 5.28
N ARG A 41 -17.54 24.00 5.75
CA ARG A 41 -16.47 23.92 6.75
C ARG A 41 -16.97 23.37 8.07
N THR A 42 -18.12 23.85 8.54
CA THR A 42 -18.74 23.37 9.79
C THR A 42 -19.13 21.90 9.66
N TYR A 43 -19.74 21.53 8.52
CA TYR A 43 -20.08 20.13 8.27
C TYR A 43 -18.85 19.23 8.19
N ALA A 44 -17.76 19.67 7.56
CA ALA A 44 -16.51 18.89 7.50
C ALA A 44 -15.94 18.60 8.91
N TRP A 45 -15.95 19.59 9.80
CA TRP A 45 -15.54 19.40 11.19
C TRP A 45 -16.54 18.54 11.98
N ALA A 46 -17.84 18.64 11.71
CA ALA A 46 -18.84 17.78 12.33
C ALA A 46 -18.70 16.31 11.89
N VAL A 47 -18.38 16.05 10.61
CA VAL A 47 -18.04 14.71 10.10
C VAL A 47 -16.83 14.16 10.84
N PHE A 48 -15.77 14.96 10.98
CA PHE A 48 -14.57 14.55 11.70
C PHE A 48 -14.84 14.31 13.19
N ALA A 49 -15.58 15.18 13.85
CA ALA A 49 -15.97 15.01 15.26
C ALA A 49 -16.80 13.74 15.46
N GLY A 50 -17.75 13.44 14.56
CA GLY A 50 -18.51 12.20 14.59
C GLY A 50 -17.62 10.96 14.45
N ALA A 51 -16.68 10.97 13.52
CA ALA A 51 -15.72 9.89 13.35
C ALA A 51 -14.81 9.70 14.57
N VAL A 52 -14.28 10.81 15.14
CA VAL A 52 -13.47 10.77 16.38
C VAL A 52 -14.27 10.20 17.55
N THR A 53 -15.54 10.61 17.70
CA THR A 53 -16.41 10.08 18.75
C THR A 53 -16.61 8.58 18.61
N ALA A 54 -16.82 8.07 17.39
CA ALA A 54 -16.97 6.65 17.14
C ALA A 54 -15.67 5.87 17.42
N VAL A 55 -14.52 6.40 17.02
CA VAL A 55 -13.20 5.79 17.32
C VAL A 55 -12.95 5.75 18.83
N ILE A 56 -13.18 6.85 19.54
CA ILE A 56 -13.04 6.90 21.02
C ILE A 56 -13.97 5.88 21.69
N ALA A 57 -15.20 5.72 21.20
CA ALA A 57 -16.14 4.74 21.74
C ALA A 57 -15.63 3.30 21.54
N MET A 58 -15.04 2.99 20.37
CA MET A 58 -14.49 1.66 20.09
C MET A 58 -13.23 1.39 20.90
N GLU A 59 -12.28 2.32 20.93
CA GLU A 59 -11.06 2.16 21.73
C GLU A 59 -11.37 2.03 23.22
N ARG A 60 -12.30 2.84 23.72
CA ARG A 60 -12.78 2.70 25.10
C ARG A 60 -13.38 1.32 25.34
N ALA A 61 -14.22 0.82 24.44
CA ALA A 61 -14.83 -0.50 24.55
C ALA A 61 -13.77 -1.62 24.58
N LEU A 62 -12.75 -1.55 23.72
CA LEU A 62 -11.64 -2.50 23.68
C LEU A 62 -10.79 -2.44 24.96
N ILE A 63 -10.42 -1.24 25.43
CA ILE A 63 -9.59 -1.05 26.63
C ILE A 63 -10.32 -1.50 27.88
N THR A 64 -11.62 -1.18 28.01
CA THR A 64 -12.45 -1.58 29.16
C THR A 64 -13.02 -3.00 29.05
N ARG A 65 -12.77 -3.69 27.92
CA ARG A 65 -13.28 -5.04 27.65
C ARG A 65 -14.80 -5.10 27.75
N ASP A 66 -15.48 -4.12 27.14
CA ASP A 66 -16.94 -4.05 27.12
C ASP A 66 -17.51 -5.05 26.11
N PHE A 67 -17.63 -6.30 26.56
CA PHE A 67 -18.15 -7.39 25.73
C PHE A 67 -19.65 -7.27 25.41
N THR A 68 -20.33 -6.21 25.87
CA THR A 68 -21.68 -5.88 25.38
C THR A 68 -21.68 -5.28 23.97
N VAL A 69 -20.50 -4.86 23.47
CA VAL A 69 -20.26 -4.52 22.07
C VAL A 69 -19.87 -5.79 21.32
N LYS A 70 -20.66 -6.21 20.33
CA LYS A 70 -20.45 -7.45 19.58
C LYS A 70 -19.02 -7.54 19.02
N TYR A 71 -18.51 -6.46 18.43
CA TYR A 71 -17.14 -6.40 17.90
C TYR A 71 -16.10 -6.76 18.97
N VAL A 72 -16.25 -6.24 20.19
CA VAL A 72 -15.32 -6.53 21.30
C VAL A 72 -15.49 -7.97 21.79
N ALA A 73 -16.72 -8.50 21.80
CA ALA A 73 -16.96 -9.90 22.16
C ALA A 73 -16.32 -10.88 21.17
N GLU A 74 -16.26 -10.53 19.87
CA GLU A 74 -15.70 -11.39 18.82
C GLU A 74 -14.19 -11.23 18.63
N HIS A 75 -13.60 -10.08 18.99
CA HIS A 75 -12.21 -9.76 18.69
C HIS A 75 -11.40 -9.25 19.89
N GLY A 76 -12.01 -8.96 21.01
CA GLY A 76 -11.32 -8.55 22.25
C GLY A 76 -10.98 -9.73 23.15
N SER A 77 -9.97 -9.55 24.04
CA SER A 77 -9.69 -10.49 25.13
C SER A 77 -8.93 -9.80 26.25
N SER A 78 -9.09 -10.31 27.48
CA SER A 78 -8.28 -9.87 28.62
C SER A 78 -6.82 -10.26 28.50
N LYS A 79 -6.52 -11.25 27.66
CA LYS A 79 -5.19 -11.81 27.42
C LYS A 79 -4.42 -11.13 26.29
N THR A 80 -5.08 -10.28 25.50
CA THR A 80 -4.43 -9.53 24.41
C THR A 80 -3.51 -8.45 25.00
N PRO A 81 -2.21 -8.39 24.61
CA PRO A 81 -1.30 -7.36 25.09
C PRO A 81 -1.79 -5.94 24.73
N PRO A 82 -1.50 -4.90 25.54
CA PRO A 82 -2.11 -3.56 25.41
C PRO A 82 -1.97 -2.93 24.01
N LEU A 83 -0.79 -3.02 23.39
CA LEU A 83 -0.57 -2.48 22.05
C LEU A 83 -1.48 -3.14 21.00
N PHE A 84 -1.59 -4.45 21.07
CA PHE A 84 -2.42 -5.22 20.13
C PHE A 84 -3.90 -5.07 20.45
N ASN A 85 -4.27 -4.79 21.72
CA ASN A 85 -5.65 -4.48 22.08
C ASN A 85 -6.13 -3.19 21.38
N VAL A 86 -5.30 -2.14 21.32
CA VAL A 86 -5.59 -0.94 20.53
C VAL A 86 -5.63 -1.29 19.02
N ALA A 87 -4.66 -2.06 18.52
CA ALA A 87 -4.62 -2.46 17.12
C ALA A 87 -5.82 -3.35 16.73
N THR A 88 -6.51 -3.96 17.70
CA THR A 88 -7.73 -4.74 17.46
C THR A 88 -8.82 -3.91 16.77
N MET A 89 -8.85 -2.58 16.96
CA MET A 89 -9.81 -1.73 16.27
C MET A 89 -9.78 -1.92 14.75
N TRP A 90 -8.65 -2.13 14.13
CA TRP A 90 -8.55 -2.32 12.67
C TRP A 90 -8.28 -3.76 12.23
N SER A 91 -8.30 -4.71 13.16
CA SER A 91 -7.96 -6.11 12.88
C SER A 91 -9.08 -6.90 12.19
N ALA A 92 -10.30 -6.37 12.15
CA ALA A 92 -11.46 -7.01 11.53
C ALA A 92 -12.26 -6.02 10.66
N LEU A 93 -13.31 -6.53 10.00
CA LEU A 93 -14.05 -5.82 8.95
C LEU A 93 -14.56 -4.45 9.41
N GLU A 94 -15.42 -4.43 10.42
CA GLU A 94 -16.17 -3.22 10.83
C GLU A 94 -15.23 -2.14 11.36
N GLY A 95 -14.26 -2.54 12.16
CA GLY A 95 -13.27 -1.63 12.72
C GLY A 95 -12.31 -1.08 11.67
N SER A 96 -11.98 -1.87 10.63
CA SER A 96 -11.17 -1.39 9.51
C SER A 96 -11.91 -0.35 8.67
N ILE A 97 -13.23 -0.45 8.51
CA ILE A 97 -14.04 0.59 7.88
C ILE A 97 -14.13 1.83 8.78
N LEU A 98 -14.13 1.67 10.10
CA LEU A 98 -14.04 2.80 11.04
C LEU A 98 -12.70 3.54 10.89
N LEU A 99 -11.58 2.82 10.72
CA LEU A 99 -10.28 3.42 10.39
C LEU A 99 -10.32 4.17 9.05
N TRP A 100 -10.99 3.62 8.03
CA TRP A 100 -11.23 4.30 6.76
C TRP A 100 -11.93 5.64 6.96
N VAL A 101 -13.00 5.64 7.73
CA VAL A 101 -13.85 6.82 7.98
C VAL A 101 -13.11 7.90 8.76
N ILE A 102 -12.33 7.56 9.80
CA ILE A 102 -11.58 8.59 10.55
C ILE A 102 -10.53 9.27 9.67
N LEU A 103 -9.81 8.52 8.83
CA LEU A 103 -8.82 9.07 7.92
C LEU A 103 -9.48 9.93 6.82
N LEU A 104 -10.58 9.46 6.22
CA LEU A 104 -11.36 10.22 5.25
C LEU A 104 -11.88 11.54 5.83
N SER A 105 -12.42 11.49 7.03
CA SER A 105 -12.93 12.65 7.75
C SER A 105 -11.81 13.63 8.07
N GLY A 106 -10.63 13.13 8.43
CA GLY A 106 -9.43 13.93 8.65
C GLY A 106 -8.97 14.63 7.36
N TYR A 107 -8.96 13.93 6.23
CA TYR A 107 -8.68 14.53 4.92
C TYR A 107 -9.72 15.60 4.54
N LEU A 108 -11.01 15.30 4.72
CA LEU A 108 -12.10 16.26 4.45
C LEU A 108 -11.95 17.52 5.29
N ALA A 109 -11.75 17.41 6.60
CA ALA A 109 -11.51 18.54 7.49
C ALA A 109 -10.25 19.32 7.12
N SER A 110 -9.17 18.62 6.75
CA SER A 110 -7.90 19.23 6.34
C SER A 110 -8.05 20.01 5.02
N VAL A 111 -8.77 19.49 4.04
CA VAL A 111 -9.09 20.19 2.78
C VAL A 111 -9.97 21.42 3.07
N ALA A 112 -11.04 21.28 3.85
CA ALA A 112 -11.91 22.38 4.23
C ALA A 112 -11.15 23.48 5.00
N TRP A 113 -10.19 23.13 5.86
CA TRP A 113 -9.32 24.07 6.55
C TRP A 113 -8.28 24.73 5.63
N ARG A 114 -7.65 23.95 4.75
CA ARG A 114 -6.63 24.45 3.80
C ARG A 114 -7.21 25.49 2.86
N PHE A 115 -8.43 25.25 2.38
CA PHE A 115 -9.13 26.12 1.44
C PHE A 115 -10.17 27.05 2.10
N ARG A 116 -10.11 27.25 3.42
CA ARG A 116 -11.12 28.01 4.19
C ARG A 116 -11.39 29.44 3.70
N LYS A 117 -10.44 30.05 2.97
CA LYS A 117 -10.59 31.38 2.35
C LYS A 117 -11.09 31.34 0.90
N ARG A 118 -11.26 30.12 0.34
CA ARG A 118 -11.61 29.87 -1.07
C ARG A 118 -12.64 28.75 -1.22
N VAL A 119 -13.44 28.49 -0.20
CA VAL A 119 -14.45 27.40 -0.27
C VAL A 119 -15.54 27.66 -1.29
N ASP A 120 -15.79 28.93 -1.64
CA ASP A 120 -16.69 29.41 -2.68
C ASP A 120 -16.10 29.33 -4.09
N ASP A 121 -14.83 29.03 -4.25
CA ASP A 121 -14.26 28.63 -5.54
C ASP A 121 -14.96 27.37 -6.05
N HIS A 122 -15.48 27.41 -7.28
CA HIS A 122 -16.24 26.32 -7.88
C HIS A 122 -15.48 24.98 -7.89
N LEU A 123 -14.17 25.00 -8.14
CA LEU A 123 -13.34 23.80 -8.10
C LEU A 123 -13.31 23.18 -6.69
N VAL A 124 -13.05 23.99 -5.67
CA VAL A 124 -12.97 23.56 -4.27
C VAL A 124 -14.35 23.12 -3.77
N GLY A 125 -15.40 23.86 -4.10
CA GLY A 125 -16.77 23.52 -3.69
C GLY A 125 -17.20 22.14 -4.21
N TRP A 126 -17.00 21.84 -5.50
CA TRP A 126 -17.32 20.54 -6.07
C TRP A 126 -16.40 19.42 -5.58
N ALA A 127 -15.14 19.71 -5.28
CA ALA A 127 -14.25 18.75 -4.62
C ALA A 127 -14.77 18.41 -3.22
N LEU A 128 -15.23 19.38 -2.42
CA LEU A 128 -15.84 19.12 -1.11
C LEU A 128 -17.14 18.33 -1.25
N VAL A 129 -18.01 18.63 -2.22
CA VAL A 129 -19.23 17.84 -2.50
C VAL A 129 -18.88 16.37 -2.75
N THR A 130 -17.86 16.12 -3.57
CA THR A 130 -17.39 14.77 -3.87
C THR A 130 -16.87 14.07 -2.61
N MET A 131 -16.05 14.74 -1.79
CA MET A 131 -15.54 14.16 -0.54
C MET A 131 -16.65 13.87 0.47
N PHE A 132 -17.65 14.75 0.59
CA PHE A 132 -18.83 14.50 1.40
C PHE A 132 -19.64 13.29 0.88
N GLY A 133 -19.76 13.14 -0.44
CA GLY A 133 -20.40 11.99 -1.06
C GLY A 133 -19.70 10.68 -0.73
N ILE A 134 -18.36 10.66 -0.80
CA ILE A 134 -17.54 9.51 -0.39
C ILE A 134 -17.72 9.24 1.12
N ALA A 135 -17.69 10.28 1.95
CA ALA A 135 -17.92 10.13 3.40
C ALA A 135 -19.31 9.57 3.69
N THR A 136 -20.35 10.06 3.01
CA THR A 136 -21.72 9.53 3.14
C THR A 136 -21.76 8.04 2.83
N PHE A 137 -21.12 7.58 1.76
CA PHE A 137 -21.07 6.16 1.39
C PHE A 137 -20.45 5.30 2.50
N PHE A 138 -19.31 5.70 3.06
CA PHE A 138 -18.65 4.93 4.11
C PHE A 138 -19.36 5.00 5.46
N PHE A 139 -20.00 6.14 5.80
CA PHE A 139 -20.85 6.22 7.00
C PHE A 139 -22.12 5.37 6.88
N LEU A 140 -22.68 5.22 5.67
CA LEU A 140 -23.79 4.29 5.42
C LEU A 140 -23.36 2.84 5.61
N LEU A 141 -22.14 2.47 5.20
CA LEU A 141 -21.58 1.14 5.51
C LEU A 141 -21.52 0.91 7.02
N LEU A 142 -21.04 1.88 7.81
CA LEU A 142 -20.97 1.79 9.27
C LEU A 142 -22.35 1.82 9.95
N MET A 143 -23.35 2.44 9.33
CA MET A 143 -24.73 2.42 9.85
C MET A 143 -25.43 1.09 9.54
N GLY A 144 -25.02 0.42 8.46
CA GLY A 144 -25.65 -0.80 7.93
C GLY A 144 -24.76 -2.04 8.08
N PRO A 145 -24.25 -2.59 6.97
CA PRO A 145 -23.63 -3.93 6.95
C PRO A 145 -22.30 -4.04 7.67
N ALA A 146 -21.58 -2.93 7.91
CA ALA A 146 -20.32 -2.89 8.64
C ALA A 146 -20.45 -2.16 9.98
N ASN A 147 -21.56 -2.36 10.72
CA ASN A 147 -21.81 -1.66 11.97
C ASN A 147 -20.97 -2.22 13.13
N PRO A 148 -19.95 -1.47 13.63
CA PRO A 148 -19.10 -1.94 14.71
C PRO A 148 -19.75 -1.84 16.11
N PHE A 149 -20.90 -1.19 16.23
CA PHE A 149 -21.60 -0.93 17.51
C PHE A 149 -22.92 -1.71 17.63
N VAL A 150 -22.91 -2.97 17.18
CA VAL A 150 -24.01 -3.90 17.45
C VAL A 150 -23.92 -4.33 18.90
N ALA A 151 -25.04 -4.21 19.65
CA ALA A 151 -25.11 -4.71 21.02
C ALA A 151 -25.26 -6.24 21.02
N THR A 152 -24.63 -6.89 22.00
CA THR A 152 -24.75 -8.33 22.23
C THR A 152 -24.83 -8.63 23.72
N GLN A 153 -25.24 -9.85 24.08
CA GLN A 153 -25.21 -10.36 25.43
C GLN A 153 -24.23 -11.50 25.52
N VAL A 154 -23.43 -11.53 26.56
CA VAL A 154 -22.44 -12.58 26.81
C VAL A 154 -22.71 -13.20 28.20
N PRO A 155 -22.33 -14.49 28.39
CA PRO A 155 -22.46 -15.14 29.70
C PRO A 155 -21.59 -14.47 30.77
N PRO A 156 -21.94 -14.60 32.07
CA PRO A 156 -21.06 -14.16 33.15
C PRO A 156 -19.68 -14.83 33.07
N GLY A 157 -18.62 -14.03 33.27
CA GLY A 157 -17.24 -14.52 33.17
C GLY A 157 -16.71 -14.73 31.74
N PHE A 158 -17.46 -14.28 30.74
CA PHE A 158 -17.01 -14.37 29.34
C PHE A 158 -15.73 -13.56 29.12
N ASP A 159 -14.77 -14.16 28.45
CA ASP A 159 -13.61 -13.50 27.85
C ASP A 159 -13.57 -13.85 26.36
N GLY A 160 -13.43 -12.87 25.50
CA GLY A 160 -13.44 -13.08 24.06
C GLY A 160 -12.18 -13.78 23.54
N PRO A 161 -12.18 -14.21 22.28
CA PRO A 161 -11.07 -14.98 21.69
C PRO A 161 -9.82 -14.13 21.43
N GLY A 162 -9.94 -12.81 21.45
CA GLY A 162 -8.90 -11.90 20.99
C GLY A 162 -8.90 -11.72 19.47
N PRO A 163 -8.04 -10.85 18.93
CA PRO A 163 -7.85 -10.70 17.49
C PRO A 163 -7.22 -11.94 16.88
N ASN A 164 -7.21 -12.02 15.54
CA ASN A 164 -6.51 -13.10 14.84
C ASN A 164 -5.08 -13.24 15.38
N PRO A 165 -4.62 -14.46 15.70
CA PRO A 165 -3.28 -14.71 16.23
C PRO A 165 -2.13 -14.08 15.46
N LEU A 166 -2.21 -14.03 14.12
CA LEU A 166 -1.22 -13.38 13.27
C LEU A 166 -1.13 -11.85 13.50
N LEU A 167 -2.17 -11.24 14.10
CA LEU A 167 -2.26 -9.79 14.31
C LEU A 167 -1.91 -9.37 15.76
N GLN A 168 -1.32 -10.26 16.57
CA GLN A 168 -0.99 -9.94 17.97
C GLN A 168 0.42 -10.37 18.40
N ASN A 169 1.33 -10.57 17.45
CA ASN A 169 2.69 -11.05 17.73
C ASN A 169 3.80 -10.14 17.18
N HIS A 170 3.47 -9.10 16.41
CA HIS A 170 4.48 -8.25 15.80
C HIS A 170 4.08 -6.77 15.80
N ILE A 171 5.03 -5.88 16.14
CA ILE A 171 4.78 -4.43 16.28
C ILE A 171 4.27 -3.76 15.01
N LEU A 172 4.64 -4.25 13.83
CA LEU A 172 4.20 -3.68 12.54
C LEU A 172 2.70 -3.73 12.33
N VAL A 173 1.95 -4.59 13.04
CA VAL A 173 0.48 -4.60 13.04
C VAL A 173 -0.10 -3.26 13.53
N ALA A 174 0.61 -2.57 14.41
CA ALA A 174 0.18 -1.25 14.89
C ALA A 174 0.42 -0.13 13.85
N PHE A 175 1.42 -0.25 12.98
CA PHE A 175 1.86 0.82 12.09
C PHE A 175 1.53 0.59 10.62
N HIS A 176 1.68 -0.65 10.12
CA HIS A 176 1.47 -0.99 8.71
C HIS A 176 0.04 -0.67 8.23
N PRO A 177 -1.05 -1.18 8.87
CA PRO A 177 -2.39 -0.93 8.36
C PRO A 177 -2.79 0.55 8.39
N PRO A 178 -2.57 1.32 9.48
CA PRO A 178 -2.85 2.76 9.47
C PRO A 178 -2.11 3.52 8.38
N LEU A 179 -0.83 3.21 8.13
CA LEU A 179 -0.05 3.89 7.09
C LEU A 179 -0.53 3.52 5.68
N LEU A 180 -0.88 2.24 5.46
CA LEU A 180 -1.48 1.78 4.20
C LEU A 180 -2.80 2.51 3.93
N TYR A 181 -3.69 2.57 4.92
CA TYR A 181 -4.97 3.28 4.81
C TYR A 181 -4.80 4.78 4.63
N LEU A 182 -3.81 5.41 5.26
CA LEU A 182 -3.49 6.81 5.02
C LEU A 182 -3.21 7.07 3.52
N GLY A 183 -2.48 6.18 2.87
CA GLY A 183 -2.26 6.24 1.43
C GLY A 183 -3.52 5.98 0.61
N TYR A 184 -4.20 4.88 0.90
CA TYR A 184 -5.42 4.46 0.20
C TYR A 184 -6.51 5.54 0.21
N VAL A 185 -6.89 5.95 1.41
CA VAL A 185 -7.93 6.98 1.62
C VAL A 185 -7.48 8.34 1.09
N GLY A 186 -6.17 8.62 1.16
CA GLY A 186 -5.60 9.89 0.69
C GLY A 186 -5.85 10.18 -0.78
N PHE A 187 -5.99 9.15 -1.63
CA PHE A 187 -6.35 9.34 -3.04
C PHE A 187 -7.77 9.86 -3.26
N SER A 188 -8.63 9.87 -2.25
CA SER A 188 -9.94 10.54 -2.33
C SER A 188 -9.82 12.05 -2.59
N VAL A 189 -8.77 12.69 -2.07
CA VAL A 189 -8.55 14.13 -2.26
C VAL A 189 -8.26 14.48 -3.72
N PRO A 190 -7.19 13.96 -4.36
CA PRO A 190 -6.92 14.27 -5.76
C PRO A 190 -8.06 13.80 -6.69
N PHE A 191 -8.72 12.68 -6.39
CA PHE A 191 -9.92 12.25 -7.13
C PHE A 191 -11.05 13.29 -7.03
N ALA A 192 -11.35 13.80 -5.84
CA ALA A 192 -12.39 14.80 -5.64
C ALA A 192 -12.11 16.09 -6.42
N PHE A 193 -10.85 16.53 -6.47
CA PHE A 193 -10.45 17.68 -7.28
C PHE A 193 -10.52 17.38 -8.79
N ALA A 194 -10.23 16.16 -9.24
CA ALA A 194 -10.42 15.74 -10.63
C ALA A 194 -11.91 15.79 -11.02
N VAL A 195 -12.80 15.30 -10.16
CA VAL A 195 -14.26 15.42 -10.35
C VAL A 195 -14.67 16.90 -10.39
N GLY A 196 -14.18 17.71 -9.45
CA GLY A 196 -14.43 19.17 -9.42
C GLY A 196 -13.96 19.84 -10.71
N ALA A 197 -12.79 19.49 -11.25
CA ALA A 197 -12.26 20.02 -12.51
C ALA A 197 -13.14 19.61 -13.70
N LEU A 198 -13.60 18.36 -13.75
CA LEU A 198 -14.50 17.86 -14.80
C LEU A 198 -15.86 18.55 -14.72
N VAL A 199 -16.47 18.68 -13.55
CA VAL A 199 -17.77 19.35 -13.38
C VAL A 199 -17.69 20.80 -13.80
N THR A 200 -16.64 21.52 -13.41
CA THR A 200 -16.48 22.96 -13.69
C THR A 200 -15.90 23.26 -15.08
N GLY A 201 -15.36 22.26 -15.77
CA GLY A 201 -14.63 22.45 -17.03
C GLY A 201 -13.26 23.10 -16.87
N ARG A 202 -12.76 23.25 -15.64
CA ARG A 202 -11.42 23.84 -15.34
C ARG A 202 -10.33 22.78 -15.48
N LEU A 203 -10.04 22.35 -16.70
CA LEU A 203 -9.17 21.21 -17.03
C LEU A 203 -7.68 21.61 -17.24
N GLY A 204 -7.34 22.86 -16.96
CA GLY A 204 -5.96 23.36 -17.00
C GLY A 204 -5.11 22.87 -15.81
N GLU A 205 -3.96 23.52 -15.61
CA GLU A 205 -2.98 23.09 -14.60
C GLU A 205 -3.40 23.38 -13.14
N GLY A 206 -4.36 24.27 -12.93
CA GLY A 206 -4.72 24.77 -11.59
C GLY A 206 -5.10 23.67 -10.60
N TRP A 207 -5.89 22.70 -11.01
CA TRP A 207 -6.29 21.59 -10.14
C TRP A 207 -5.12 20.62 -9.83
N LEU A 208 -4.17 20.47 -10.77
CA LEU A 208 -2.96 19.67 -10.57
C LEU A 208 -2.04 20.28 -9.50
N ILE A 209 -1.90 21.60 -9.51
CA ILE A 209 -1.09 22.34 -8.53
C ILE A 209 -1.68 22.17 -7.13
N GLU A 210 -3.01 22.29 -6.99
CA GLU A 210 -3.70 22.17 -5.69
C GLU A 210 -3.62 20.73 -5.13
N THR A 211 -3.60 19.71 -5.99
CA THR A 211 -3.61 18.31 -5.58
C THR A 211 -2.22 17.68 -5.41
N ARG A 212 -1.18 18.31 -5.92
CA ARG A 212 0.18 17.75 -5.96
C ARG A 212 0.65 17.18 -4.63
N ARG A 213 0.57 17.98 -3.55
CA ARG A 213 1.04 17.54 -2.22
C ARG A 213 0.18 16.43 -1.63
N TRP A 214 -1.13 16.47 -1.87
CA TRP A 214 -2.04 15.42 -1.44
C TRP A 214 -1.73 14.08 -2.13
N THR A 215 -1.45 14.15 -3.44
CA THR A 215 -1.06 12.96 -4.21
C THR A 215 0.27 12.39 -3.73
N LEU A 216 1.27 13.25 -3.46
CA LEU A 216 2.57 12.82 -2.93
C LEU A 216 2.43 12.23 -1.53
N LEU A 217 1.63 12.83 -0.65
CA LEU A 217 1.35 12.30 0.69
C LEU A 217 0.71 10.91 0.60
N ALA A 218 -0.34 10.77 -0.22
CA ALA A 218 -1.05 9.51 -0.42
C ALA A 218 -0.12 8.44 -1.01
N TRP A 219 0.65 8.77 -2.04
CA TRP A 219 1.59 7.86 -2.68
C TRP A 219 2.73 7.43 -1.74
N GLY A 220 3.30 8.37 -0.99
CA GLY A 220 4.38 8.08 -0.04
C GLY A 220 3.90 7.23 1.14
N ALA A 221 2.71 7.52 1.68
CA ALA A 221 2.10 6.72 2.74
C ALA A 221 1.77 5.29 2.25
N LEU A 222 1.22 5.17 1.01
CA LEU A 222 0.96 3.87 0.42
C LEU A 222 2.27 3.09 0.17
N THR A 223 3.31 3.75 -0.33
CA THR A 223 4.65 3.14 -0.49
C THR A 223 5.18 2.60 0.84
N GLY A 224 5.15 3.43 1.89
CA GLY A 224 5.56 3.00 3.23
C GLY A 224 4.70 1.87 3.78
N GLY A 225 3.38 1.95 3.57
CA GLY A 225 2.44 0.90 3.96
C GLY A 225 2.75 -0.44 3.28
N ILE A 226 2.96 -0.46 1.96
CA ILE A 226 3.32 -1.68 1.21
C ILE A 226 4.64 -2.27 1.72
N VAL A 227 5.67 -1.45 1.90
CA VAL A 227 6.98 -1.92 2.38
C VAL A 227 6.91 -2.48 3.79
N LEU A 228 6.18 -1.83 4.71
CA LEU A 228 5.98 -2.35 6.06
C LEU A 228 5.13 -3.62 6.08
N GLY A 229 4.18 -3.77 5.15
CA GLY A 229 3.40 -5.00 4.98
C GLY A 229 4.25 -6.16 4.48
N ALA A 230 5.13 -5.92 3.51
CA ALA A 230 6.10 -6.90 3.04
C ALA A 230 7.06 -7.33 4.17
N TRP A 231 7.50 -6.39 5.00
CA TRP A 231 8.33 -6.69 6.16
C TRP A 231 7.58 -7.50 7.23
N TRP A 232 6.32 -7.12 7.52
CA TRP A 232 5.47 -7.90 8.42
C TRP A 232 5.25 -9.33 7.92
N SER A 233 4.96 -9.50 6.63
CA SER A 233 4.80 -10.82 6.00
C SER A 233 6.06 -11.67 6.18
N TYR A 234 7.23 -11.08 5.97
CA TYR A 234 8.52 -11.74 6.09
C TYR A 234 8.81 -12.22 7.52
N GLU A 235 8.48 -11.44 8.55
CA GLU A 235 8.79 -11.77 9.94
C GLU A 235 7.70 -12.57 10.65
N VAL A 236 6.48 -12.68 10.08
CA VAL A 236 5.34 -13.29 10.79
C VAL A 236 4.81 -14.55 10.14
N LEU A 237 4.70 -14.61 8.81
CA LEU A 237 3.93 -15.68 8.17
C LEU A 237 4.64 -17.03 8.02
N GLY A 238 5.92 -17.14 8.32
CA GLY A 238 6.63 -18.41 8.33
C GLY A 238 6.93 -19.03 6.96
N TRP A 239 6.47 -18.44 5.86
CA TRP A 239 6.69 -18.95 4.50
C TRP A 239 8.04 -18.52 3.89
N GLY A 240 8.74 -17.59 4.53
CA GLY A 240 10.09 -17.17 4.15
C GLY A 240 10.15 -16.18 3.00
N GLY A 241 9.03 -15.68 2.54
CA GLY A 241 8.94 -14.66 1.51
C GLY A 241 8.45 -13.32 2.07
N TYR A 242 8.69 -12.27 1.33
CA TYR A 242 8.28 -10.90 1.63
C TYR A 242 7.18 -10.39 0.69
N TRP A 243 6.90 -11.14 -0.40
CA TRP A 243 5.87 -10.83 -1.39
C TRP A 243 5.41 -12.11 -2.07
N GLY A 244 4.15 -12.48 -1.87
CA GLY A 244 3.57 -13.74 -2.34
C GLY A 244 2.64 -13.60 -3.54
N TRP A 245 2.52 -12.42 -4.13
CA TRP A 245 1.51 -12.13 -5.15
C TRP A 245 0.08 -12.46 -4.69
N ASP A 246 -0.14 -12.31 -3.39
CA ASP A 246 -1.45 -12.50 -2.77
C ASP A 246 -2.45 -11.45 -3.29
N PRO A 247 -3.74 -11.79 -3.50
CA PRO A 247 -4.75 -10.82 -3.96
C PRO A 247 -4.84 -9.55 -3.12
N VAL A 248 -4.57 -9.61 -1.81
CA VAL A 248 -4.58 -8.44 -0.91
C VAL A 248 -3.35 -7.56 -1.13
N GLU A 249 -2.18 -8.16 -1.33
CA GLU A 249 -0.96 -7.44 -1.72
C GLU A 249 -1.16 -6.74 -3.06
N ILE A 250 -1.68 -7.47 -4.06
CA ILE A 250 -1.98 -6.93 -5.40
C ILE A 250 -3.02 -5.80 -5.32
N ALA A 251 -4.03 -5.93 -4.46
CA ALA A 251 -5.03 -4.90 -4.24
C ALA A 251 -4.42 -3.56 -3.80
N SER A 252 -3.33 -3.58 -3.03
CA SER A 252 -2.59 -2.38 -2.65
C SER A 252 -1.65 -1.88 -3.75
N PHE A 253 -1.10 -2.78 -4.53
CA PHE A 253 -0.13 -2.46 -5.57
C PHE A 253 -0.76 -1.83 -6.81
N MET A 254 -1.97 -2.23 -7.21
CA MET A 254 -2.65 -1.66 -8.39
C MET A 254 -2.85 -0.14 -8.32
N PRO A 255 -3.42 0.45 -7.24
CA PRO A 255 -3.53 1.91 -7.15
C PRO A 255 -2.16 2.60 -7.02
N TRP A 256 -1.14 1.93 -6.46
CA TRP A 256 0.23 2.44 -6.46
C TRP A 256 0.81 2.56 -7.87
N LEU A 257 0.57 1.57 -8.75
CA LEU A 257 1.01 1.59 -10.15
C LEU A 257 0.36 2.74 -10.94
N THR A 258 -0.98 2.87 -10.85
CA THR A 258 -1.72 3.92 -11.55
C THR A 258 -1.39 5.33 -11.04
N ALA A 259 -1.21 5.48 -9.73
CA ALA A 259 -0.75 6.73 -9.12
C ALA A 259 0.67 7.10 -9.56
N THR A 260 1.57 6.12 -9.67
CA THR A 260 2.94 6.32 -10.17
C THR A 260 2.92 6.77 -11.63
N ALA A 261 2.11 6.12 -12.48
CA ALA A 261 1.89 6.56 -13.86
C ALA A 261 1.36 8.02 -13.91
N PHE A 262 0.37 8.35 -13.07
CA PHE A 262 -0.17 9.71 -12.96
C PHE A 262 0.89 10.74 -12.58
N LEU A 263 1.72 10.47 -11.56
CA LEU A 263 2.79 11.38 -11.13
C LEU A 263 3.80 11.69 -12.23
N HIS A 264 4.08 10.74 -13.13
CA HIS A 264 4.94 10.94 -14.30
C HIS A 264 4.21 11.66 -15.43
N SER A 265 2.96 11.29 -15.69
CA SER A 265 2.15 11.84 -16.78
C SER A 265 1.80 13.32 -16.58
N VAL A 266 1.58 13.73 -15.34
CA VAL A 266 1.35 15.13 -14.96
C VAL A 266 2.47 16.07 -15.43
N LEU A 267 3.73 15.60 -15.45
CA LEU A 267 4.86 16.38 -15.95
C LEU A 267 4.70 16.77 -17.43
N VAL A 268 4.10 15.87 -18.23
CA VAL A 268 3.83 16.14 -19.65
C VAL A 268 2.69 17.15 -19.80
N GLN A 269 1.65 17.02 -19.00
CA GLN A 269 0.55 18.00 -19.02
C GLN A 269 1.02 19.40 -18.61
N GLU A 270 1.78 19.53 -17.53
CA GLU A 270 2.31 20.80 -17.03
C GLU A 270 3.27 21.49 -18.03
N ARG A 271 4.04 20.73 -18.78
CA ARG A 271 5.05 21.30 -19.70
C ARG A 271 4.56 21.46 -21.14
N ARG A 272 3.59 20.64 -21.55
CA ARG A 272 3.17 20.52 -22.95
C ARG A 272 1.67 20.64 -23.18
N GLY A 273 0.85 20.69 -22.10
CA GLY A 273 -0.61 20.70 -22.20
C GLY A 273 -1.23 19.41 -22.72
N MET A 274 -0.44 18.32 -22.83
CA MET A 274 -0.82 17.04 -23.41
C MET A 274 -1.30 16.06 -22.34
N LEU A 275 -1.86 14.92 -22.75
CA LEU A 275 -2.25 13.76 -21.91
C LEU A 275 -3.33 14.08 -20.86
N ARG A 276 -4.19 15.08 -21.08
CA ARG A 276 -5.25 15.48 -20.12
C ARG A 276 -6.23 14.32 -19.81
N VAL A 277 -6.73 13.65 -20.86
CA VAL A 277 -7.62 12.48 -20.71
C VAL A 277 -6.92 11.37 -19.94
N TRP A 278 -5.67 11.10 -20.31
CA TRP A 278 -4.86 10.06 -19.69
C TRP A 278 -4.66 10.31 -18.18
N ASN A 279 -4.33 11.55 -17.81
CA ASN A 279 -4.14 11.93 -16.40
C ASN A 279 -5.41 11.78 -15.57
N LEU A 280 -6.54 12.23 -16.10
CA LEU A 280 -7.84 12.07 -15.44
C LEU A 280 -8.21 10.58 -15.32
N ALA A 281 -8.02 9.79 -16.39
CA ALA A 281 -8.29 8.37 -16.37
C ALA A 281 -7.42 7.63 -15.34
N LEU A 282 -6.11 7.91 -15.30
CA LEU A 282 -5.19 7.31 -14.32
C LEU A 282 -5.60 7.65 -12.89
N LEU A 283 -5.92 8.90 -12.61
CA LEU A 283 -6.28 9.33 -11.25
C LEU A 283 -7.64 8.77 -10.82
N CYS A 284 -8.63 8.79 -11.71
CA CYS A 284 -9.93 8.16 -11.45
C CYS A 284 -9.79 6.65 -11.23
N SER A 285 -8.96 5.98 -12.05
CA SER A 285 -8.64 4.56 -11.87
C SER A 285 -7.93 4.30 -10.55
N THR A 286 -7.01 5.17 -10.13
CA THR A 286 -6.32 5.05 -8.83
C THR A 286 -7.34 4.98 -7.69
N PHE A 287 -8.28 5.92 -7.63
CA PHE A 287 -9.30 5.91 -6.58
C PHE A 287 -10.28 4.75 -6.74
N ALA A 288 -10.73 4.45 -7.96
CA ALA A 288 -11.58 3.29 -8.20
C ALA A 288 -10.94 1.98 -7.72
N LEU A 289 -9.64 1.80 -7.98
CA LEU A 289 -8.87 0.64 -7.53
C LEU A 289 -8.71 0.58 -6.01
N THR A 290 -8.72 1.70 -5.29
CA THR A 290 -8.76 1.65 -3.81
C THR A 290 -10.10 1.09 -3.30
N ILE A 291 -11.21 1.46 -3.92
CA ILE A 291 -12.53 0.89 -3.58
C ILE A 291 -12.61 -0.58 -3.97
N PHE A 292 -12.11 -0.93 -5.16
CA PHE A 292 -12.04 -2.31 -5.62
C PHE A 292 -11.13 -3.17 -4.73
N GLY A 293 -9.97 -2.66 -4.31
CA GLY A 293 -9.09 -3.33 -3.37
C GLY A 293 -9.76 -3.54 -2.00
N THR A 294 -10.55 -2.55 -1.53
CA THR A 294 -11.36 -2.70 -0.31
C THR A 294 -12.43 -3.79 -0.48
N PHE A 295 -13.05 -3.88 -1.66
CA PHE A 295 -13.95 -4.99 -1.99
C PHE A 295 -13.22 -6.34 -1.92
N LEU A 296 -12.09 -6.51 -2.60
CA LEU A 296 -11.33 -7.76 -2.59
C LEU A 296 -10.97 -8.21 -1.17
N THR A 297 -10.53 -7.28 -0.33
CA THR A 297 -10.03 -7.58 1.03
C THR A 297 -11.13 -7.76 2.07
N ARG A 298 -12.37 -7.28 1.81
CA ARG A 298 -13.46 -7.22 2.80
C ARG A 298 -14.74 -7.97 2.40
N SER A 299 -14.79 -8.55 1.21
CA SER A 299 -15.95 -9.32 0.74
C SER A 299 -15.88 -10.82 1.05
N GLY A 300 -14.70 -11.34 1.37
CA GLY A 300 -14.46 -12.77 1.49
C GLY A 300 -14.44 -13.54 0.16
N VAL A 301 -14.46 -12.84 -0.99
CA VAL A 301 -14.45 -13.49 -2.32
C VAL A 301 -13.08 -13.99 -2.74
N VAL A 302 -12.00 -13.55 -2.09
CA VAL A 302 -10.64 -14.02 -2.38
C VAL A 302 -10.12 -14.88 -1.24
N ASN A 303 -9.51 -16.00 -1.58
CA ASN A 303 -8.80 -16.83 -0.62
C ASN A 303 -7.40 -16.23 -0.41
N SER A 304 -7.17 -15.64 0.75
CA SER A 304 -5.93 -14.94 1.09
C SER A 304 -5.58 -15.14 2.56
N VAL A 305 -4.29 -15.29 2.85
CA VAL A 305 -3.77 -15.30 4.22
C VAL A 305 -3.95 -13.96 4.94
N HIS A 306 -4.22 -12.88 4.18
CA HIS A 306 -4.50 -11.53 4.68
C HIS A 306 -6.00 -11.20 4.74
N ALA A 307 -6.90 -12.12 4.32
CA ALA A 307 -8.35 -11.91 4.36
C ALA A 307 -8.89 -12.42 5.70
N PHE A 308 -9.13 -11.52 6.64
CA PHE A 308 -9.60 -11.83 7.99
C PHE A 308 -11.10 -11.59 8.19
N SER A 309 -11.90 -11.54 7.11
CA SER A 309 -13.33 -11.23 7.20
C SER A 309 -14.15 -11.98 6.15
N ASN A 310 -15.27 -12.55 6.59
CA ASN A 310 -16.34 -13.07 5.74
C ASN A 310 -17.57 -12.18 5.99
N GLY A 311 -17.83 -11.21 5.09
CA GLY A 311 -18.86 -10.20 5.34
C GLY A 311 -19.84 -9.97 4.19
N THR A 312 -21.02 -9.47 4.54
CA THR A 312 -22.09 -9.06 3.59
C THR A 312 -21.82 -7.71 2.92
N VAL A 313 -20.68 -7.10 3.19
CA VAL A 313 -20.28 -5.76 2.69
C VAL A 313 -19.87 -5.79 1.20
N GLY A 314 -19.51 -6.97 0.68
CA GLY A 314 -18.99 -7.15 -0.67
C GLY A 314 -19.86 -6.52 -1.77
N PRO A 315 -21.15 -6.85 -1.89
CA PRO A 315 -22.02 -6.27 -2.94
C PRO A 315 -22.11 -4.75 -2.89
N VAL A 316 -22.11 -4.15 -1.69
CA VAL A 316 -22.18 -2.69 -1.52
C VAL A 316 -20.89 -2.02 -1.98
N LEU A 317 -19.73 -2.60 -1.64
CA LEU A 317 -18.42 -2.10 -2.09
C LEU A 317 -18.25 -2.26 -3.61
N LEU A 318 -18.72 -3.38 -4.19
CA LEU A 318 -18.71 -3.58 -5.65
C LEU A 318 -19.63 -2.59 -6.36
N GLY A 319 -20.81 -2.31 -5.81
CA GLY A 319 -21.70 -1.26 -6.30
C GLY A 319 -21.08 0.13 -6.23
N GLY A 320 -20.38 0.45 -5.12
CA GLY A 320 -19.62 1.69 -4.95
C GLY A 320 -18.49 1.82 -5.98
N PHE A 321 -17.75 0.74 -6.24
CA PHE A 321 -16.73 0.70 -7.29
C PHE A 321 -17.35 0.97 -8.67
N GLY A 322 -18.44 0.27 -9.02
CA GLY A 322 -19.17 0.48 -10.28
C GLY A 322 -19.65 1.92 -10.44
N LEU A 323 -20.18 2.53 -9.38
CA LEU A 323 -20.60 3.93 -9.37
C LEU A 323 -19.42 4.89 -9.63
N VAL A 324 -18.28 4.69 -8.97
CA VAL A 324 -17.08 5.51 -9.20
C VAL A 324 -16.59 5.40 -10.63
N VAL A 325 -16.55 4.18 -11.19
CA VAL A 325 -16.16 3.94 -12.59
C VAL A 325 -17.13 4.61 -13.56
N ALA A 326 -18.43 4.39 -13.38
CA ALA A 326 -19.47 4.98 -14.25
C ALA A 326 -19.44 6.51 -14.20
N LEU A 327 -19.32 7.10 -13.01
CA LEU A 327 -19.18 8.55 -12.83
C LEU A 327 -17.93 9.07 -13.54
N SER A 328 -16.79 8.41 -13.38
CA SER A 328 -15.52 8.80 -13.99
C SER A 328 -15.60 8.78 -15.52
N ILE A 329 -16.07 7.68 -16.08
CA ILE A 329 -16.26 7.54 -17.54
C ILE A 329 -17.25 8.58 -18.06
N GLY A 330 -18.40 8.74 -17.39
CA GLY A 330 -19.43 9.70 -17.78
C GLY A 330 -18.91 11.15 -17.77
N LEU A 331 -18.20 11.57 -16.72
CA LEU A 331 -17.65 12.92 -16.63
C LEU A 331 -16.53 13.18 -17.66
N ILE A 332 -15.64 12.21 -17.88
CA ILE A 332 -14.58 12.33 -18.90
C ILE A 332 -15.20 12.41 -20.31
N ALA A 333 -16.17 11.55 -20.61
CA ALA A 333 -16.88 11.56 -21.89
C ALA A 333 -17.64 12.87 -22.10
N TRP A 334 -18.36 13.36 -21.08
CA TRP A 334 -19.07 14.66 -21.13
C TRP A 334 -18.15 15.84 -21.46
N ARG A 335 -16.90 15.79 -21.00
CA ARG A 335 -15.90 16.86 -21.23
C ARG A 335 -14.92 16.54 -22.37
N GLY A 336 -15.19 15.51 -23.16
CA GLY A 336 -14.30 15.01 -24.21
C GLY A 336 -13.73 16.08 -25.12
N ASP A 337 -14.55 17.03 -25.59
CA ASP A 337 -14.11 18.11 -26.49
C ASP A 337 -13.15 19.09 -25.81
N LEU A 338 -13.35 19.42 -24.52
CA LEU A 338 -12.47 20.30 -23.75
C LEU A 338 -11.14 19.63 -23.40
N LEU A 339 -11.10 18.30 -23.44
CA LEU A 339 -9.93 17.51 -23.12
C LEU A 339 -8.99 17.30 -24.32
N ARG A 340 -9.44 17.58 -25.54
CA ARG A 340 -8.61 17.48 -26.74
C ARG A 340 -7.47 18.50 -26.64
N GLY A 341 -6.24 17.99 -26.57
CA GLY A 341 -5.03 18.81 -26.57
C GLY A 341 -4.51 19.03 -28.00
N GLU A 342 -3.99 20.21 -28.29
CA GLU A 342 -3.37 20.52 -29.59
C GLU A 342 -1.96 19.93 -29.75
N GLY A 343 -1.37 19.44 -28.65
CA GLY A 343 0.01 18.96 -28.63
C GLY A 343 0.19 17.59 -29.28
N ARG A 344 1.26 17.44 -30.07
CA ARG A 344 1.71 16.14 -30.62
C ARG A 344 3.06 15.77 -30.03
N ILE A 345 3.34 14.46 -29.99
CA ILE A 345 4.68 13.96 -29.71
C ILE A 345 5.51 14.12 -30.98
N ASP A 346 6.47 15.02 -30.93
CA ASP A 346 7.28 15.39 -32.09
C ASP A 346 8.21 14.23 -32.50
N ARG A 347 8.81 13.56 -31.50
CA ARG A 347 9.69 12.38 -31.70
C ARG A 347 9.53 11.39 -30.55
N ALA A 348 9.60 10.09 -30.85
CA ALA A 348 9.58 9.02 -29.85
C ALA A 348 10.76 9.14 -28.85
N MET A 349 11.94 9.49 -29.34
CA MET A 349 13.13 9.76 -28.52
C MET A 349 13.08 11.18 -27.95
N SER A 350 12.12 11.41 -27.07
CA SER A 350 11.91 12.65 -26.31
C SER A 350 11.46 12.30 -24.90
N LYS A 351 11.50 13.28 -24.00
CA LYS A 351 11.03 13.09 -22.63
C LYS A 351 9.55 12.75 -22.60
N GLU A 352 8.74 13.37 -23.45
CA GLU A 352 7.30 13.09 -23.60
C GLU A 352 7.06 11.65 -24.07
N GLY A 353 7.81 11.20 -25.08
CA GLY A 353 7.71 9.83 -25.60
C GLY A 353 8.08 8.78 -24.55
N ALA A 354 9.17 9.01 -23.82
CA ALA A 354 9.59 8.13 -22.74
C ALA A 354 8.58 8.07 -21.59
N LEU A 355 7.98 9.21 -21.20
CA LEU A 355 6.95 9.26 -20.16
C LEU A 355 5.64 8.62 -20.63
N LEU A 356 5.29 8.70 -21.91
CA LEU A 356 4.16 7.96 -22.47
C LEU A 356 4.44 6.45 -22.46
N ALA A 357 5.62 6.01 -22.88
CA ALA A 357 6.01 4.59 -22.82
C ALA A 357 5.97 4.06 -21.38
N ASN A 358 6.46 4.84 -20.43
CA ASN A 358 6.36 4.55 -18.99
C ASN A 358 4.90 4.36 -18.53
N ASN A 359 3.99 5.24 -18.96
CA ASN A 359 2.58 5.13 -18.64
C ASN A 359 1.92 3.88 -19.23
N ILE A 360 2.28 3.52 -20.46
CA ILE A 360 1.80 2.30 -21.13
C ILE A 360 2.26 1.07 -20.35
N LEU A 361 3.53 1.02 -19.91
CA LEU A 361 4.05 -0.09 -19.11
C LEU A 361 3.35 -0.19 -17.76
N PHE A 362 3.12 0.92 -17.06
CA PHE A 362 2.37 0.90 -15.81
C PHE A 362 0.91 0.48 -16.00
N ALA A 363 0.25 0.93 -17.08
CA ALA A 363 -1.11 0.51 -17.41
C ALA A 363 -1.16 -0.99 -17.74
N ALA A 364 -0.21 -1.49 -18.52
CA ALA A 364 -0.08 -2.91 -18.81
C ALA A 364 0.19 -3.73 -17.54
N PHE A 365 1.05 -3.24 -16.66
CA PHE A 365 1.32 -3.89 -15.38
C PHE A 365 0.05 -3.96 -14.52
N THR A 366 -0.67 -2.83 -14.38
CA THR A 366 -1.96 -2.80 -13.66
C THR A 366 -2.97 -3.76 -14.26
N PHE A 367 -3.05 -3.82 -15.60
CA PHE A 367 -3.95 -4.74 -16.30
C PHE A 367 -3.61 -6.22 -16.03
N VAL A 368 -2.33 -6.58 -16.07
CA VAL A 368 -1.86 -7.94 -15.72
C VAL A 368 -2.25 -8.30 -14.29
N MET A 369 -2.03 -7.39 -13.33
CA MET A 369 -2.41 -7.58 -11.94
C MET A 369 -3.93 -7.75 -11.78
N LEU A 370 -4.70 -6.85 -12.39
CA LEU A 370 -6.16 -6.88 -12.36
C LEU A 370 -6.70 -8.18 -12.97
N LEU A 371 -6.20 -8.57 -14.15
CA LEU A 371 -6.63 -9.77 -14.84
C LEU A 371 -6.32 -11.02 -14.00
N GLY A 372 -5.09 -11.17 -13.51
CA GLY A 372 -4.68 -12.32 -12.71
C GLY A 372 -5.50 -12.47 -11.42
N THR A 373 -5.88 -11.34 -10.81
CA THR A 373 -6.66 -11.36 -9.55
C THR A 373 -8.16 -11.57 -9.80
N THR A 374 -8.72 -11.02 -10.89
CA THR A 374 -10.18 -11.06 -11.13
C THR A 374 -10.62 -12.25 -11.98
N PHE A 375 -9.75 -12.78 -12.82
CA PHE A 375 -10.11 -13.89 -13.72
C PHE A 375 -10.62 -15.14 -12.96
N PRO A 376 -10.00 -15.57 -11.84
CA PRO A 376 -10.54 -16.65 -11.01
C PRO A 376 -11.97 -16.38 -10.55
N LEU A 377 -12.26 -15.15 -10.09
CA LEU A 377 -13.57 -14.76 -9.60
C LEU A 377 -14.63 -14.81 -10.71
N VAL A 378 -14.26 -14.41 -11.94
CA VAL A 378 -15.17 -14.49 -13.10
C VAL A 378 -15.47 -15.94 -13.47
N VAL A 379 -14.46 -16.82 -13.47
CA VAL A 379 -14.64 -18.25 -13.77
C VAL A 379 -15.58 -18.91 -12.76
N GLU A 380 -15.41 -18.60 -11.47
CA GLU A 380 -16.24 -19.10 -10.39
C GLU A 380 -17.69 -18.56 -10.50
N ALA A 381 -17.86 -17.26 -10.75
CA ALA A 381 -19.16 -16.62 -10.93
C ALA A 381 -19.94 -17.19 -12.13
N LEU A 382 -19.24 -17.69 -13.14
CA LEU A 382 -19.84 -18.38 -14.29
C LEU A 382 -20.09 -19.88 -14.06
N ASN A 383 -19.88 -20.38 -12.82
CA ASN A 383 -19.99 -21.80 -12.45
C ASN A 383 -19.13 -22.74 -13.31
N ARG A 384 -17.95 -22.28 -13.74
CA ARG A 384 -17.00 -23.06 -14.56
C ARG A 384 -15.90 -23.73 -13.75
N GLY A 385 -16.12 -23.92 -12.45
CA GLY A 385 -15.16 -24.52 -11.51
C GLY A 385 -14.33 -23.47 -10.78
N THR A 386 -13.41 -23.93 -9.93
CA THR A 386 -12.46 -23.10 -9.20
C THR A 386 -11.13 -23.09 -9.94
N LEU A 387 -10.58 -21.90 -10.19
CA LEU A 387 -9.28 -21.68 -10.78
C LEU A 387 -8.42 -20.88 -9.80
N SER A 388 -7.15 -21.27 -9.65
CA SER A 388 -6.17 -20.48 -8.92
C SER A 388 -5.08 -19.99 -9.86
N ILE A 389 -4.83 -18.69 -9.87
CA ILE A 389 -3.69 -18.08 -10.56
C ILE A 389 -2.64 -17.77 -9.50
N GLY A 390 -1.52 -18.48 -9.56
CA GLY A 390 -0.45 -18.37 -8.57
C GLY A 390 0.72 -17.49 -9.02
N GLU A 391 1.72 -17.42 -8.14
CA GLU A 391 2.99 -16.71 -8.29
C GLU A 391 3.63 -16.82 -9.69
N PRO A 392 3.72 -18.01 -10.35
CA PRO A 392 4.38 -18.12 -11.65
C PRO A 392 3.79 -17.25 -12.77
N TYR A 393 2.48 -16.97 -12.74
CA TYR A 393 1.86 -16.06 -13.70
C TYR A 393 2.35 -14.62 -13.49
N PHE A 394 2.26 -14.17 -12.25
CA PHE A 394 2.63 -12.80 -11.90
C PHE A 394 4.12 -12.53 -12.13
N GLU A 395 4.99 -13.47 -11.78
CA GLU A 395 6.43 -13.36 -12.01
C GLU A 395 6.80 -13.29 -13.49
N ARG A 396 6.22 -14.17 -14.32
CA ARG A 396 6.49 -14.18 -15.77
C ARG A 396 6.07 -12.90 -16.45
N MET A 397 4.95 -12.32 -16.00
CA MET A 397 4.41 -11.11 -16.62
C MET A 397 5.07 -9.84 -16.08
N SER A 398 5.36 -9.78 -14.78
CA SER A 398 5.95 -8.60 -14.13
C SER A 398 7.44 -8.41 -14.46
N GLY A 399 8.19 -9.50 -14.61
CA GLY A 399 9.64 -9.43 -14.87
C GLY A 399 10.02 -8.58 -16.07
N PRO A 400 9.54 -8.86 -17.29
CA PRO A 400 9.81 -8.05 -18.48
C PRO A 400 9.34 -6.60 -18.36
N ILE A 401 8.16 -6.38 -17.75
CA ILE A 401 7.61 -5.03 -17.54
C ILE A 401 8.51 -4.25 -16.59
N GLY A 402 8.91 -4.87 -15.48
CA GLY A 402 9.82 -4.27 -14.49
C GLY A 402 11.17 -3.90 -15.08
N LEU A 403 11.77 -4.77 -15.92
CA LEU A 403 13.01 -4.46 -16.64
C LEU A 403 12.82 -3.30 -17.62
N GLY A 404 11.69 -3.24 -18.32
CA GLY A 404 11.34 -2.11 -19.20
C GLY A 404 11.22 -0.80 -18.45
N LEU A 405 10.53 -0.80 -17.30
CA LEU A 405 10.41 0.38 -16.42
C LEU A 405 11.78 0.82 -15.88
N LEU A 406 12.62 -0.12 -15.45
CA LEU A 406 13.96 0.18 -14.97
C LEU A 406 14.83 0.78 -16.07
N GLY A 407 14.72 0.28 -17.31
CA GLY A 407 15.37 0.83 -18.49
C GLY A 407 14.91 2.26 -18.81
N LEU A 408 13.60 2.51 -18.76
CA LEU A 408 13.07 3.87 -18.93
C LEU A 408 13.52 4.81 -17.82
N MET A 409 13.58 4.34 -16.57
CA MET A 409 14.08 5.12 -15.42
C MET A 409 15.56 5.51 -15.61
N ALA A 410 16.36 4.68 -16.28
CA ALA A 410 17.74 4.99 -16.62
C ALA A 410 17.85 6.12 -17.66
N ILE A 411 16.95 6.17 -18.64
CA ILE A 411 17.07 7.03 -19.82
C ILE A 411 16.19 8.28 -19.75
N ALA A 412 14.91 8.16 -19.34
CA ALA A 412 13.93 9.23 -19.40
C ALA A 412 14.32 10.54 -18.68
N PRO A 413 14.98 10.52 -17.48
CA PRO A 413 15.36 11.75 -16.81
C PRO A 413 16.35 12.62 -17.57
N VAL A 414 17.20 12.02 -18.42
CA VAL A 414 18.22 12.75 -19.17
C VAL A 414 17.75 13.22 -20.55
N LEU A 415 16.61 12.70 -21.03
CA LEU A 415 16.04 13.11 -22.30
C LEU A 415 15.57 14.57 -22.26
N PRO A 416 15.81 15.33 -23.33
CA PRO A 416 15.24 16.66 -23.50
C PRO A 416 13.76 16.59 -23.90
N TRP A 417 13.05 17.69 -23.68
CA TRP A 417 11.72 17.90 -24.24
C TRP A 417 11.78 18.08 -25.76
N ARG A 418 10.78 17.60 -26.50
CA ARG A 418 10.57 17.67 -27.95
C ARG A 418 11.52 16.81 -28.78
N SER A 419 12.81 17.09 -28.80
CA SER A 419 13.76 16.33 -29.59
C SER A 419 15.13 16.23 -28.94
N ALA A 420 15.76 15.08 -29.06
CA ALA A 420 17.12 14.83 -28.60
C ALA A 420 18.14 15.10 -29.72
N ASN A 421 19.17 15.92 -29.43
CA ASN A 421 20.37 15.94 -30.21
C ASN A 421 21.22 14.73 -29.82
N PRO A 422 21.62 13.84 -30.76
CA PRO A 422 22.40 12.63 -30.47
C PRO A 422 23.71 12.89 -29.72
N GLU A 423 24.44 13.95 -30.05
CA GLU A 423 25.70 14.30 -29.38
C GLU A 423 25.48 14.70 -27.91
N LEU A 424 24.43 15.49 -27.63
CA LEU A 424 24.08 15.89 -26.27
C LEU A 424 23.61 14.70 -25.46
N LEU A 425 22.84 13.82 -26.07
CA LEU A 425 22.33 12.61 -25.44
C LEU A 425 23.47 11.65 -25.07
N SER A 426 24.40 11.39 -25.99
CA SER A 426 25.57 10.54 -25.72
C SER A 426 26.40 11.07 -24.55
N LYS A 427 26.67 12.38 -24.49
CA LYS A 427 27.40 13.01 -23.38
C LYS A 427 26.66 12.91 -22.05
N ARG A 428 25.33 12.94 -22.05
CA ARG A 428 24.51 12.82 -20.82
C ARG A 428 24.39 11.39 -20.34
N LEU A 429 24.36 10.41 -21.26
CA LEU A 429 24.21 9.00 -20.93
C LEU A 429 25.52 8.29 -20.62
N LEU A 430 26.66 8.83 -21.07
CA LEU A 430 27.98 8.18 -20.92
C LEU A 430 28.31 7.84 -19.46
N TRP A 431 28.21 8.80 -18.55
CA TRP A 431 28.46 8.56 -17.12
C TRP A 431 27.52 7.52 -16.52
N PRO A 432 26.18 7.62 -16.67
CA PRO A 432 25.27 6.59 -16.20
C PRO A 432 25.55 5.21 -16.82
N ALA A 433 25.90 5.14 -18.11
CA ALA A 433 26.23 3.88 -18.77
C ALA A 433 27.47 3.22 -18.15
N TRP A 434 28.51 4.00 -17.80
CA TRP A 434 29.65 3.49 -17.07
C TRP A 434 29.29 2.96 -15.68
N CYS A 435 28.34 3.61 -14.98
CA CYS A 435 27.83 3.09 -13.71
C CYS A 435 27.14 1.72 -13.91
N GLY A 436 26.37 1.57 -14.98
CA GLY A 436 25.73 0.29 -15.33
C GLY A 436 26.77 -0.79 -15.68
N ALA A 437 27.77 -0.45 -16.49
CA ALA A 437 28.86 -1.35 -16.85
C ALA A 437 29.66 -1.77 -15.59
N ALA A 438 30.01 -0.82 -14.73
CA ALA A 438 30.73 -1.10 -13.49
C ALA A 438 29.91 -2.01 -12.55
N ALA A 439 28.60 -1.77 -12.41
CA ALA A 439 27.72 -2.64 -11.63
C ALA A 439 27.67 -4.07 -12.19
N LEU A 440 27.59 -4.20 -13.51
CA LEU A 440 27.60 -5.50 -14.18
C LEU A 440 28.94 -6.24 -13.98
N VAL A 441 30.08 -5.56 -14.18
CA VAL A 441 31.39 -6.15 -13.95
C VAL A 441 31.57 -6.58 -12.51
N LEU A 442 31.17 -5.72 -11.54
CA LEU A 442 31.23 -6.07 -10.13
C LEU A 442 30.35 -7.30 -9.81
N ALA A 443 29.14 -7.36 -10.34
CA ALA A 443 28.27 -8.52 -10.15
C ALA A 443 28.91 -9.81 -10.69
N LEU A 444 29.51 -9.77 -11.88
CA LEU A 444 30.21 -10.93 -12.47
C LEU A 444 31.41 -11.36 -11.62
N LEU A 445 32.20 -10.41 -11.10
CA LEU A 445 33.33 -10.69 -10.20
C LEU A 445 32.88 -11.31 -8.87
N LEU A 446 31.71 -10.90 -8.36
CA LEU A 446 31.09 -11.47 -7.18
C LEU A 446 30.40 -12.83 -7.43
N GLY A 447 30.48 -13.34 -8.65
CA GLY A 447 29.96 -14.65 -9.02
C GLY A 447 28.49 -14.67 -9.47
N ALA A 448 27.89 -13.51 -9.74
CA ALA A 448 26.53 -13.45 -10.26
C ALA A 448 26.40 -14.18 -11.62
N ARG A 449 25.29 -14.90 -11.79
CA ARG A 449 24.97 -15.68 -12.97
C ARG A 449 23.51 -15.45 -13.37
N GLY A 450 23.14 -15.85 -14.59
CA GLY A 450 21.79 -15.71 -15.14
C GLY A 450 21.60 -14.41 -15.92
N VAL A 451 20.91 -14.50 -17.06
CA VAL A 451 20.72 -13.36 -17.96
C VAL A 451 19.85 -12.29 -17.32
N GLN A 452 18.70 -12.68 -16.75
CA GLN A 452 17.74 -11.74 -16.17
C GLN A 452 18.32 -10.96 -14.97
N PRO A 453 18.99 -11.58 -13.97
CA PRO A 453 19.64 -10.86 -12.89
C PRO A 453 20.74 -9.91 -13.37
N LEU A 454 21.57 -10.33 -14.30
CA LEU A 454 22.64 -9.49 -14.83
C LEU A 454 22.12 -8.27 -15.58
N VAL A 455 21.06 -8.43 -16.39
CA VAL A 455 20.38 -7.30 -17.07
C VAL A 455 19.77 -6.36 -16.02
N ALA A 456 19.10 -6.89 -15.00
CA ALA A 456 18.51 -6.07 -13.93
C ALA A 456 19.58 -5.26 -13.18
N ILE A 457 20.70 -5.88 -12.80
CA ILE A 457 21.81 -5.22 -12.10
C ILE A 457 22.44 -4.12 -12.98
N GLY A 458 22.68 -4.41 -14.26
CA GLY A 458 23.22 -3.43 -15.21
C GLY A 458 22.29 -2.22 -15.38
N LEU A 459 20.98 -2.45 -15.57
CA LEU A 459 19.99 -1.39 -15.67
C LEU A 459 19.83 -0.61 -14.36
N ALA A 460 19.88 -1.28 -13.21
CA ALA A 460 19.84 -0.64 -11.89
C ALA A 460 21.05 0.28 -11.67
N GLY A 461 22.26 -0.18 -12.02
CA GLY A 461 23.46 0.65 -11.99
C GLY A 461 23.37 1.86 -12.91
N PHE A 462 22.80 1.68 -14.10
CA PHE A 462 22.57 2.76 -15.05
C PHE A 462 21.57 3.78 -14.51
N ALA A 463 20.42 3.33 -14.00
CA ALA A 463 19.39 4.20 -13.42
C ALA A 463 19.89 4.94 -12.18
N GLY A 464 20.62 4.24 -11.30
CA GLY A 464 21.27 4.83 -10.14
C GLY A 464 22.29 5.91 -10.52
N GLY A 465 23.13 5.65 -11.54
CA GLY A 465 24.05 6.63 -12.09
C GLY A 465 23.35 7.88 -12.64
N THR A 466 22.20 7.69 -13.31
CA THR A 466 21.37 8.81 -13.78
C THR A 466 20.85 9.67 -12.62
N ALA A 467 20.30 9.03 -11.58
CA ALA A 467 19.77 9.72 -10.41
C ALA A 467 20.88 10.47 -9.63
N ILE A 468 22.00 9.79 -9.36
CA ILE A 468 23.16 10.38 -8.66
C ILE A 468 23.72 11.58 -9.44
N ARG A 469 23.88 11.45 -10.77
CA ARG A 469 24.31 12.57 -11.62
C ARG A 469 23.40 13.78 -11.48
N HIS A 470 22.08 13.56 -11.47
CA HIS A 470 21.12 14.65 -11.29
C HIS A 470 21.30 15.34 -9.94
N LEU A 471 21.39 14.58 -8.85
CA LEU A 471 21.57 15.12 -7.50
C LEU A 471 22.91 15.89 -7.35
N ILE A 472 24.01 15.36 -7.89
CA ILE A 472 25.31 16.06 -7.91
C ILE A 472 25.18 17.42 -8.63
N LEU A 473 24.53 17.44 -9.78
CA LEU A 473 24.33 18.69 -10.53
C LEU A 473 23.42 19.67 -9.80
N ALA A 474 22.40 19.19 -9.10
CA ALA A 474 21.50 20.03 -8.29
C ALA A 474 22.26 20.67 -7.09
N VAL A 475 23.07 19.87 -6.38
CA VAL A 475 23.90 20.35 -5.27
C VAL A 475 24.97 21.34 -5.76
N ARG A 476 25.61 21.07 -6.90
CA ARG A 476 26.61 22.01 -7.50
C ARG A 476 26.01 23.35 -7.86
N ARG A 477 24.71 23.39 -8.26
CA ARG A 477 24.02 24.64 -8.67
C ARG A 477 23.42 25.41 -7.50
N HIS A 478 22.87 24.71 -6.49
CA HIS A 478 22.03 25.31 -5.45
C HIS A 478 22.48 24.95 -4.02
N GLY A 479 23.66 24.35 -3.86
CA GLY A 479 24.13 23.83 -2.57
C GLY A 479 23.20 22.72 -2.05
N VAL A 480 23.20 22.50 -0.74
CA VAL A 480 22.36 21.46 -0.10
C VAL A 480 20.85 21.69 -0.34
N ARG A 481 20.42 22.93 -0.54
CA ARG A 481 19.01 23.25 -0.90
C ARG A 481 18.59 22.58 -2.21
N GLY A 482 19.53 22.34 -3.12
CA GLY A 482 19.25 21.63 -4.37
C GLY A 482 18.81 20.17 -4.21
N LEU A 483 18.94 19.59 -3.02
CA LEU A 483 18.39 18.23 -2.72
C LEU A 483 16.88 18.24 -2.49
N PHE A 484 16.29 19.40 -2.18
CA PHE A 484 14.86 19.53 -1.91
C PHE A 484 14.11 19.97 -3.17
N GLY A 485 12.80 19.76 -3.16
CA GLY A 485 11.95 20.06 -4.30
C GLY A 485 11.66 18.83 -5.17
N ARG A 486 10.73 19.01 -6.11
CA ARG A 486 10.11 17.93 -6.88
C ARG A 486 11.11 17.09 -7.68
N ALA A 487 12.06 17.75 -8.37
CA ALA A 487 12.99 17.07 -9.25
C ALA A 487 14.00 16.21 -8.46
N SER A 488 14.63 16.79 -7.44
CA SER A 488 15.63 16.10 -6.63
C SER A 488 15.00 15.04 -5.71
N GLY A 489 13.88 15.36 -5.07
CA GLY A 489 13.11 14.37 -4.28
C GLY A 489 12.70 13.18 -5.14
N GLY A 490 12.24 13.41 -6.37
CA GLY A 490 11.94 12.32 -7.32
C GLY A 490 13.17 11.47 -7.67
N MET A 491 14.37 12.05 -7.77
CA MET A 491 15.60 11.28 -8.00
C MET A 491 16.02 10.47 -6.77
N VAL A 492 15.74 10.96 -5.56
CA VAL A 492 15.94 10.18 -4.32
C VAL A 492 14.96 9.00 -4.28
N VAL A 493 13.69 9.18 -4.70
CA VAL A 493 12.73 8.07 -4.87
C VAL A 493 13.28 7.04 -5.87
N HIS A 494 13.82 7.48 -7.01
CA HIS A 494 14.43 6.57 -8.01
C HIS A 494 15.61 5.79 -7.41
N LEU A 495 16.46 6.41 -6.58
CA LEU A 495 17.53 5.69 -5.87
C LEU A 495 16.98 4.63 -4.92
N GLY A 496 15.92 4.96 -4.18
CA GLY A 496 15.23 3.98 -3.33
C GLY A 496 14.70 2.80 -4.14
N LEU A 497 14.08 3.07 -5.30
CA LEU A 497 13.59 2.02 -6.19
C LEU A 497 14.72 1.19 -6.82
N VAL A 498 15.87 1.79 -7.14
CA VAL A 498 17.08 1.05 -7.58
C VAL A 498 17.55 0.09 -6.50
N ILE A 499 17.59 0.53 -5.24
CA ILE A 499 17.96 -0.32 -4.10
C ILE A 499 16.97 -1.48 -3.95
N VAL A 500 15.66 -1.20 -4.02
CA VAL A 500 14.60 -2.22 -4.00
C VAL A 500 14.77 -3.23 -5.15
N ALA A 501 14.99 -2.75 -6.38
CA ALA A 501 15.17 -3.62 -7.55
C ALA A 501 16.40 -4.53 -7.42
N LEU A 502 17.51 -4.01 -6.88
CA LEU A 502 18.71 -4.80 -6.58
C LEU A 502 18.44 -5.83 -5.49
N ALA A 503 17.77 -5.44 -4.40
CA ALA A 503 17.41 -6.34 -3.31
C ALA A 503 16.52 -7.50 -3.81
N PHE A 504 15.47 -7.20 -4.59
CA PHE A 504 14.64 -8.22 -5.24
C PHE A 504 15.45 -9.14 -6.14
N THR A 505 16.29 -8.57 -7.01
CA THR A 505 17.06 -9.33 -7.99
C THR A 505 18.03 -10.30 -7.30
N VAL A 506 18.74 -9.80 -6.29
CA VAL A 506 19.75 -10.59 -5.57
C VAL A 506 19.09 -11.63 -4.67
N SER A 507 18.04 -11.25 -3.94
CA SER A 507 17.31 -12.16 -3.07
C SER A 507 16.63 -13.28 -3.88
N ALA A 508 15.91 -12.96 -4.95
CA ALA A 508 15.19 -13.96 -5.75
C ALA A 508 16.15 -14.91 -6.49
N ALA A 509 17.27 -14.38 -7.03
CA ALA A 509 18.17 -15.18 -7.86
C ALA A 509 19.18 -16.03 -7.09
N TYR A 510 19.53 -15.64 -5.85
CA TYR A 510 20.65 -16.23 -5.12
C TYR A 510 20.29 -16.68 -3.69
N SER A 511 19.01 -16.80 -3.35
CA SER A 511 18.58 -17.41 -2.09
C SER A 511 18.87 -18.90 -2.09
N SER A 512 19.18 -19.43 -0.91
CA SER A 512 19.30 -20.87 -0.66
C SER A 512 18.21 -21.29 0.31
N ASN A 513 17.47 -22.33 -0.05
CA ASN A 513 16.32 -22.80 0.70
C ASN A 513 16.47 -24.30 0.96
N GLY A 514 16.25 -24.76 2.19
CA GLY A 514 16.26 -26.15 2.58
C GLY A 514 15.15 -26.45 3.59
N GLN A 515 14.56 -27.63 3.48
CA GLN A 515 13.61 -28.16 4.45
C GLN A 515 14.15 -29.47 5.01
N PHE A 516 14.25 -29.56 6.34
CA PHE A 516 14.90 -30.64 7.02
C PHE A 516 13.99 -31.20 8.14
N THR A 517 13.83 -32.52 8.20
CA THR A 517 13.22 -33.16 9.35
C THR A 517 14.33 -33.56 10.31
N MET A 518 14.31 -33.03 11.53
CA MET A 518 15.41 -33.14 12.48
C MET A 518 14.92 -33.64 13.86
N SER A 519 15.67 -34.56 14.44
CA SER A 519 15.59 -34.96 15.85
C SER A 519 16.60 -34.11 16.67
N LYS A 520 16.41 -34.07 17.98
CA LYS A 520 17.35 -33.38 18.87
C LYS A 520 18.75 -33.95 18.70
N GLY A 521 19.73 -33.05 18.46
CA GLY A 521 21.13 -33.40 18.21
C GLY A 521 21.49 -33.58 16.73
N ASP A 522 20.49 -33.67 15.83
CA ASP A 522 20.76 -33.82 14.40
C ASP A 522 21.42 -32.54 13.84
N THR A 523 22.31 -32.76 12.88
CA THR A 523 23.07 -31.70 12.22
C THR A 523 22.90 -31.80 10.69
N VAL A 524 22.60 -30.66 10.04
CA VAL A 524 22.48 -30.55 8.59
C VAL A 524 23.31 -29.37 8.06
N LYS A 525 23.64 -29.40 6.77
CA LYS A 525 24.40 -28.30 6.13
C LYS A 525 23.56 -27.60 5.07
N LEU A 526 23.60 -26.27 5.06
CA LEU A 526 22.97 -25.43 4.04
C LEU A 526 23.92 -24.26 3.69
N SER A 527 24.33 -24.18 2.42
CA SER A 527 25.18 -23.08 1.87
C SER A 527 26.42 -22.75 2.71
N GLY A 528 27.11 -23.82 3.20
CA GLY A 528 28.31 -23.68 4.00
C GLY A 528 28.10 -23.47 5.50
N HIS A 529 26.85 -23.29 5.94
CA HIS A 529 26.47 -23.21 7.36
C HIS A 529 26.10 -24.58 7.89
N THR A 530 26.44 -24.82 9.16
CA THR A 530 26.06 -26.03 9.88
C THR A 530 24.92 -25.72 10.85
N LEU A 531 23.78 -26.39 10.68
CA LEU A 531 22.59 -26.23 11.50
C LEU A 531 22.42 -27.43 12.42
N THR A 532 22.34 -27.21 13.72
CA THR A 532 22.15 -28.24 14.73
C THR A 532 20.89 -27.98 15.53
N TYR A 533 19.96 -28.93 15.59
CA TYR A 533 18.78 -28.81 16.43
C TYR A 533 19.08 -29.21 17.87
N GLU A 534 19.05 -28.27 18.81
CA GLU A 534 19.42 -28.48 20.21
C GLU A 534 18.25 -28.96 21.09
N GLY A 535 17.00 -28.72 20.64
CA GLY A 535 15.80 -29.16 21.35
C GLY A 535 14.72 -28.09 21.45
N VAL A 536 13.67 -28.40 22.20
CA VAL A 536 12.52 -27.54 22.43
C VAL A 536 12.38 -27.22 23.90
N THR A 537 12.01 -25.98 24.20
CA THR A 537 11.54 -25.53 25.53
C THR A 537 10.12 -25.00 25.43
N GLN A 538 9.36 -25.10 26.51
CA GLN A 538 7.99 -24.61 26.58
C GLN A 538 7.95 -23.36 27.46
N ARG A 539 7.11 -22.39 27.05
CA ARG A 539 6.88 -21.14 27.79
C ARG A 539 5.38 -20.87 27.83
N ASP A 540 4.86 -20.64 29.02
CA ASP A 540 3.48 -20.21 29.20
C ASP A 540 3.34 -18.71 28.89
N LEU A 541 2.47 -18.37 27.94
CA LEU A 541 2.07 -17.01 27.62
C LEU A 541 0.62 -16.78 28.04
N PRO A 542 0.21 -15.52 28.30
CA PRO A 542 -1.19 -15.21 28.64
C PRO A 542 -2.19 -15.74 27.60
N GLN A 543 -1.79 -15.74 26.31
CA GLN A 543 -2.64 -16.18 25.19
C GLN A 543 -2.52 -17.66 24.85
N GLY A 544 -1.58 -18.41 25.43
CA GLY A 544 -1.41 -19.85 25.12
C GLY A 544 -0.02 -20.40 25.45
N MET A 545 0.29 -21.57 24.90
CA MET A 545 1.57 -22.25 25.08
C MET A 545 2.50 -21.97 23.89
N GLU A 546 3.69 -21.45 24.16
CA GLU A 546 4.75 -21.23 23.17
C GLU A 546 5.81 -22.33 23.28
N TYR A 547 6.14 -22.92 22.16
CA TYR A 547 7.24 -23.86 22.00
C TYR A 547 8.40 -23.13 21.30
N VAL A 548 9.55 -23.06 21.97
CA VAL A 548 10.76 -22.41 21.48
C VAL A 548 11.75 -23.49 21.03
N MET A 549 12.05 -23.57 19.74
CA MET A 549 12.99 -24.51 19.18
C MET A 549 14.38 -23.88 19.07
N ALA A 550 15.35 -24.37 19.84
CA ALA A 550 16.73 -23.90 19.76
C ALA A 550 17.45 -24.59 18.58
N VAL A 551 17.86 -23.79 17.60
CA VAL A 551 18.66 -24.23 16.46
C VAL A 551 19.95 -23.44 16.41
N ARG A 552 21.10 -24.12 16.57
CA ARG A 552 22.40 -23.51 16.45
C ARG A 552 22.84 -23.47 14.99
N ILE A 553 23.23 -22.30 14.53
CA ILE A 553 23.88 -22.12 13.23
C ILE A 553 25.28 -21.57 13.48
N ASP A 554 26.28 -22.37 13.15
CA ASP A 554 27.67 -22.09 13.49
C ASP A 554 27.77 -21.77 15.00
N ASP A 555 28.11 -20.52 15.38
CA ASP A 555 28.24 -20.11 16.79
C ASP A 555 27.02 -19.35 17.36
N GLN A 556 25.92 -19.25 16.60
CA GLN A 556 24.74 -18.48 17.01
C GLN A 556 23.50 -19.35 17.17
N VAL A 557 22.72 -19.08 18.23
CA VAL A 557 21.44 -19.76 18.45
C VAL A 557 20.30 -18.92 17.86
N TYR A 558 19.43 -19.60 17.13
CA TYR A 558 18.18 -19.12 16.54
C TYR A 558 17.01 -19.81 17.24
N GLU A 559 15.95 -19.06 17.49
CA GLU A 559 14.81 -19.53 18.26
C GLU A 559 13.50 -19.32 17.48
N PRO A 560 13.25 -20.09 16.40
CA PRO A 560 11.91 -20.11 15.82
C PRO A 560 10.92 -20.66 16.83
N THR A 561 9.72 -20.05 16.91
CA THR A 561 8.70 -20.44 17.88
C THR A 561 7.44 -20.97 17.20
N VAL A 562 6.67 -21.76 17.95
CA VAL A 562 5.33 -22.16 17.57
C VAL A 562 4.42 -21.95 18.77
N THR A 563 3.40 -21.10 18.60
CA THR A 563 2.44 -20.80 19.67
C THR A 563 1.13 -21.51 19.42
N ARG A 564 0.65 -22.26 20.41
CA ARG A 564 -0.71 -22.80 20.44
C ARG A 564 -1.60 -21.86 21.24
N TYR A 565 -2.51 -21.17 20.56
CA TYR A 565 -3.41 -20.20 21.19
C TYR A 565 -4.55 -20.90 21.92
N ALA A 566 -4.73 -20.59 23.21
CA ALA A 566 -5.70 -21.26 24.06
C ALA A 566 -7.15 -20.95 23.67
N SER A 567 -7.43 -19.74 23.16
CA SER A 567 -8.77 -19.30 22.81
C SER A 567 -9.31 -19.88 21.49
N THR A 568 -8.43 -20.13 20.51
CA THR A 568 -8.81 -20.59 19.16
C THR A 568 -8.35 -21.99 18.84
N GLY A 569 -7.42 -22.56 19.64
CA GLY A 569 -6.73 -23.81 19.35
C GLY A 569 -5.77 -23.75 18.16
N GLN A 570 -5.63 -22.58 17.53
CA GLN A 570 -4.75 -22.40 16.38
C GLN A 570 -3.28 -22.54 16.76
N VAL A 571 -2.51 -23.11 15.84
CA VAL A 571 -1.06 -23.30 15.98
C VAL A 571 -0.37 -22.41 14.95
N ILE A 572 0.38 -21.41 15.42
CA ILE A 572 1.05 -20.41 14.57
C ILE A 572 2.55 -20.49 14.80
N GLY A 573 3.29 -20.74 13.71
CA GLY A 573 4.74 -20.67 13.70
C GLY A 573 5.22 -19.23 13.50
N THR A 574 6.13 -18.75 14.35
CA THR A 574 6.81 -17.47 14.20
C THR A 574 8.27 -17.72 13.86
N PRO A 575 8.77 -17.25 12.73
CA PRO A 575 10.14 -17.48 12.33
C PRO A 575 11.15 -16.76 13.22
N SER A 576 12.36 -17.26 13.27
CA SER A 576 13.52 -16.57 13.81
C SER A 576 14.32 -15.98 12.64
N VAL A 577 14.36 -14.65 12.55
CA VAL A 577 15.08 -13.95 11.49
C VAL A 577 16.23 -13.16 12.10
N LYS A 578 17.44 -13.40 11.60
CA LYS A 578 18.59 -12.54 11.90
C LYS A 578 19.02 -11.81 10.65
N THR A 579 18.81 -10.50 10.67
CA THR A 579 19.12 -9.61 9.56
C THR A 579 20.59 -9.22 9.55
N GLY A 580 21.17 -9.15 8.35
CA GLY A 580 22.54 -8.68 8.14
C GLY A 580 22.67 -7.85 6.86
N PRO A 581 23.73 -7.05 6.73
CA PRO A 581 23.91 -6.21 5.56
C PRO A 581 24.17 -6.99 4.27
N ALA A 582 24.69 -8.21 4.38
CA ALA A 582 24.99 -9.06 3.22
C ALA A 582 23.91 -10.12 3.00
N ARG A 583 23.36 -10.67 4.07
CA ARG A 583 22.35 -11.74 4.00
C ARG A 583 21.56 -11.83 5.30
N ASP A 584 20.35 -12.31 5.21
CA ASP A 584 19.52 -12.72 6.33
C ASP A 584 19.52 -14.23 6.44
N ILE A 585 19.47 -14.74 7.67
CA ILE A 585 19.23 -16.15 7.96
C ILE A 585 17.85 -16.25 8.59
N TYR A 586 17.00 -17.04 7.94
CA TYR A 586 15.60 -17.21 8.26
C TYR A 586 15.32 -18.65 8.62
N LEU A 587 14.79 -18.91 9.81
CA LEU A 587 14.37 -20.23 10.25
C LEU A 587 12.90 -20.23 10.63
N ALA A 588 12.15 -21.22 10.16
CA ALA A 588 10.75 -21.41 10.51
C ALA A 588 10.46 -22.88 10.83
N VAL A 589 9.53 -23.09 11.76
CA VAL A 589 8.99 -24.41 12.12
C VAL A 589 7.48 -24.30 12.11
N SER A 590 6.80 -25.25 11.46
CA SER A 590 5.34 -25.19 11.27
C SER A 590 4.54 -25.81 12.42
N ALA A 591 5.12 -26.77 13.13
CA ALA A 591 4.47 -27.47 14.23
C ALA A 591 5.49 -27.85 15.32
N PRO A 592 5.10 -27.84 16.61
CA PRO A 592 5.98 -28.29 17.68
C PRO A 592 6.14 -29.81 17.63
N PRO A 593 7.27 -30.37 18.12
CA PRO A 593 7.40 -31.80 18.28
C PRO A 593 6.39 -32.32 19.30
N THR A 594 5.92 -33.54 19.10
CA THR A 594 5.00 -34.27 20.02
C THR A 594 5.69 -35.48 20.61
N GLU A 595 5.09 -36.11 21.64
CA GLU A 595 5.60 -37.35 22.21
C GLU A 595 5.63 -38.49 21.18
N SER A 596 4.62 -38.52 20.29
CA SER A 596 4.53 -39.49 19.20
C SER A 596 5.46 -39.20 18.03
N GLU A 597 5.83 -37.93 17.84
CA GLU A 597 6.70 -37.47 16.75
C GLU A 597 7.71 -36.41 17.29
N PRO A 598 8.85 -36.90 17.89
CA PRO A 598 9.84 -36.02 18.52
C PRO A 598 10.74 -35.31 17.52
N ARG A 599 10.27 -35.09 16.30
CA ARG A 599 10.98 -34.43 15.19
C ARG A 599 10.34 -33.10 14.87
N ILE A 600 11.14 -32.16 14.40
CA ILE A 600 10.68 -30.92 13.82
C ILE A 600 10.91 -30.92 12.32
N THR A 601 10.06 -30.23 11.60
CA THR A 601 10.31 -29.85 10.19
C THR A 601 10.80 -28.41 10.18
N LEU A 602 12.12 -28.26 10.05
CA LEU A 602 12.80 -26.98 9.98
C LEU A 602 12.91 -26.52 8.53
N ARG A 603 12.40 -25.35 8.24
CA ARG A 603 12.66 -24.61 7.00
C ARG A 603 13.76 -23.59 7.28
N ALA A 604 14.85 -23.67 6.52
CA ALA A 604 15.97 -22.76 6.63
C ALA A 604 16.18 -22.07 5.30
N ILE A 605 16.27 -20.73 5.32
CA ILE A 605 16.49 -19.92 4.11
C ILE A 605 17.61 -18.92 4.39
N ILE A 606 18.55 -18.85 3.46
CA ILE A 606 19.59 -17.82 3.46
C ILE A 606 19.29 -16.88 2.30
N GLN A 607 18.92 -15.64 2.64
CA GLN A 607 18.50 -14.62 1.68
C GLN A 607 19.51 -13.49 1.59
N PRO A 608 20.27 -13.38 0.49
CA PRO A 608 21.20 -12.29 0.32
C PRO A 608 20.49 -10.98 -0.01
N GLY A 609 20.91 -9.90 0.63
CA GLY A 609 20.52 -8.54 0.30
C GLY A 609 19.09 -8.11 0.64
N ILE A 610 18.30 -8.94 1.33
CA ILE A 610 16.88 -8.64 1.61
C ILE A 610 16.71 -7.38 2.48
N SER A 611 17.58 -7.14 3.47
CA SER A 611 17.52 -5.96 4.34
C SER A 611 17.59 -4.64 3.56
N TRP A 612 18.18 -4.64 2.36
CA TRP A 612 18.21 -3.46 1.48
C TRP A 612 16.85 -3.11 0.88
N LEU A 613 15.91 -4.04 0.86
CA LEU A 613 14.52 -3.73 0.46
C LEU A 613 13.88 -2.72 1.43
N TRP A 614 14.08 -2.91 2.71
CA TRP A 614 13.57 -2.01 3.76
C TRP A 614 14.24 -0.64 3.68
N VAL A 615 15.56 -0.63 3.48
CA VAL A 615 16.34 0.60 3.26
C VAL A 615 15.85 1.34 2.02
N GLY A 616 15.67 0.64 0.90
CA GLY A 616 15.17 1.22 -0.34
C GLY A 616 13.78 1.83 -0.18
N GLY A 617 12.87 1.12 0.52
CA GLY A 617 11.54 1.63 0.85
C GLY A 617 11.59 2.91 1.69
N LEU A 618 12.43 2.95 2.72
CA LEU A 618 12.65 4.15 3.53
C LEU A 618 13.17 5.33 2.68
N VAL A 619 14.13 5.08 1.80
CA VAL A 619 14.67 6.10 0.87
C VAL A 619 13.57 6.63 -0.05
N MET A 620 12.66 5.77 -0.53
CA MET A 620 11.51 6.21 -1.35
C MET A 620 10.57 7.14 -0.57
N VAL A 621 10.25 6.81 0.67
CA VAL A 621 9.39 7.64 1.54
C VAL A 621 10.07 8.99 1.84
N LEU A 622 11.35 8.99 2.18
CA LEU A 622 12.13 10.22 2.40
C LEU A 622 12.22 11.08 1.14
N GLY A 623 12.48 10.47 -0.01
CA GLY A 623 12.50 11.17 -1.31
C GLY A 623 11.15 11.81 -1.63
N THR A 624 10.05 11.13 -1.30
CA THR A 624 8.70 11.68 -1.47
C THR A 624 8.46 12.88 -0.56
N ALA A 625 8.88 12.81 0.70
CA ALA A 625 8.82 13.95 1.63
C ALA A 625 9.65 15.14 1.11
N MET A 626 10.86 14.89 0.59
CA MET A 626 11.72 15.92 -0.04
C MET A 626 11.04 16.54 -1.28
N ALA A 627 10.33 15.74 -2.10
CA ALA A 627 9.60 16.22 -3.26
C ALA A 627 8.37 17.09 -2.91
N ALA A 628 7.80 16.90 -1.71
CA ALA A 628 6.67 17.69 -1.23
C ALA A 628 7.06 19.06 -0.65
N VAL A 629 8.35 19.30 -0.37
CA VAL A 629 8.85 20.62 0.08
C VAL A 629 8.69 21.66 -1.04
N PRO A 630 8.23 22.89 -0.75
CA PRO A 630 8.19 23.98 -1.73
C PRO A 630 9.58 24.29 -2.27
N GLU A 631 9.69 24.53 -3.57
CA GLU A 631 10.89 25.08 -4.23
C GLU A 631 11.12 26.53 -3.86
#